data_a5787499eada975ef0bfa4e07c4957b4
#
_entry.id   a5787499eada975ef0bfa4e07c4957b4
#
_cell.length_a   1.000
_cell.length_b   1.000
_cell.length_c   1.000
_cell.angle_alpha   90.00
_cell.angle_beta   90.00
_cell.angle_gamma   90.00
#
_symmetry.space_group_name_H-M   'P 1'
#
loop_
_entity.id
_entity.type
_entity.pdbx_description
1 polymer ?
#
loop_
_entity_poly.entity_id
_entity_poly.type
_entity_poly.pdbx_seq_one_letter_code
_entity_poly.pdbx_strand_id
1 'polypeptide(L)'
;MPIEHKDAPLEDYVGSRIVTSFPHVAAQFFAPHDEASSAAKGKPVSTKIKCVQIVDYIASQRGLLMTAGAFFDRYVSGSVEAACGLGLADAVVDLVETGTTMRAAGLCVKSVVMETEAVLIENPNNKFPELAATIVQRICGYIDSTKYQLINYNVSRHNLAQCVAITPGKKSPTILPLEEKDWLAVSAMVLKKEVPTILDQLTKAGASAILVFNLSNCRV
;
A
#
# COMPACT_ATOMS: atom_id res chain seq x y z
N MET A 1 -3.26 -10.61 -11.82
CA MET A 1 -3.85 -11.58 -12.77
C MET A 1 -5.37 -11.56 -12.64
N PRO A 2 -6.14 -12.00 -13.64
CA PRO A 2 -7.60 -12.11 -13.52
C PRO A 2 -8.02 -13.02 -12.37
N ILE A 3 -9.17 -12.72 -11.75
CA ILE A 3 -9.69 -13.45 -10.57
C ILE A 3 -9.99 -14.90 -10.89
N GLU A 4 -10.43 -15.19 -12.10
CA GLU A 4 -10.74 -16.55 -12.60
C GLU A 4 -9.55 -17.53 -12.57
N HIS A 5 -8.32 -17.01 -12.56
CA HIS A 5 -7.08 -17.79 -12.49
C HIS A 5 -6.40 -17.77 -11.13
N LYS A 6 -7.12 -17.37 -10.07
CA LYS A 6 -6.54 -17.19 -8.72
C LYS A 6 -5.83 -18.44 -8.20
N ASP A 7 -6.37 -19.62 -8.44
CA ASP A 7 -5.88 -20.89 -7.90
C ASP A 7 -4.91 -21.63 -8.84
N ALA A 8 -4.66 -21.11 -10.04
CA ALA A 8 -3.68 -21.67 -10.96
C ALA A 8 -2.26 -21.58 -10.37
N PRO A 9 -1.42 -22.61 -10.43
CA PRO A 9 -0.03 -22.54 -9.99
C PRO A 9 0.78 -21.54 -10.80
N LEU A 10 1.88 -21.02 -10.22
CA LEU A 10 2.70 -19.99 -10.89
C LEU A 10 3.34 -20.52 -12.19
N GLU A 11 3.63 -21.81 -12.23
CA GLU A 11 4.21 -22.53 -13.38
C GLU A 11 3.31 -22.50 -14.62
N ASP A 12 2.01 -22.34 -14.46
CA ASP A 12 1.07 -22.23 -15.57
C ASP A 12 1.23 -20.93 -16.37
N TYR A 13 1.89 -19.93 -15.78
CA TYR A 13 2.19 -18.66 -16.44
C TYR A 13 3.50 -18.64 -17.23
N VAL A 14 4.22 -19.76 -17.26
CA VAL A 14 5.42 -19.89 -18.11
C VAL A 14 5.04 -19.73 -19.58
N GLY A 15 5.66 -18.78 -20.26
CA GLY A 15 5.33 -18.41 -21.64
C GLY A 15 4.16 -17.42 -21.78
N SER A 16 3.54 -16.99 -20.67
CA SER A 16 2.49 -15.98 -20.67
C SER A 16 3.06 -14.57 -20.87
N ARG A 17 2.16 -13.65 -21.23
CA ARG A 17 2.50 -12.23 -21.41
C ARG A 17 2.37 -11.50 -20.08
N ILE A 18 3.47 -10.98 -19.57
CA ILE A 18 3.51 -10.21 -18.31
C ILE A 18 3.83 -8.75 -18.63
N VAL A 19 3.03 -7.83 -18.12
CA VAL A 19 3.24 -6.40 -18.23
C VAL A 19 3.68 -5.84 -16.88
N THR A 20 4.68 -4.96 -16.88
CA THR A 20 5.24 -4.39 -15.65
C THR A 20 5.89 -3.04 -15.89
N SER A 21 5.91 -2.20 -14.84
CA SER A 21 6.77 -1.03 -14.72
C SER A 21 8.17 -1.37 -14.17
N PHE A 22 8.41 -2.66 -13.78
CA PHE A 22 9.62 -3.11 -13.09
C PHE A 22 10.27 -4.31 -13.82
N PRO A 23 10.75 -4.16 -15.07
CA PRO A 23 11.20 -5.29 -15.89
C PRO A 23 12.34 -6.09 -15.27
N HIS A 24 13.32 -5.43 -14.62
CA HIS A 24 14.44 -6.12 -13.98
C HIS A 24 13.99 -6.98 -12.80
N VAL A 25 13.09 -6.48 -11.96
CA VAL A 25 12.55 -7.22 -10.81
C VAL A 25 11.74 -8.43 -11.28
N ALA A 26 10.89 -8.24 -12.29
CA ALA A 26 10.13 -9.32 -12.89
C ALA A 26 11.04 -10.40 -13.49
N ALA A 27 12.06 -10.02 -14.26
CA ALA A 27 13.00 -10.97 -14.85
C ALA A 27 13.75 -11.80 -13.79
N GLN A 28 14.22 -11.18 -12.71
CA GLN A 28 14.86 -11.88 -11.60
C GLN A 28 13.95 -12.86 -10.88
N PHE A 29 12.68 -12.47 -10.67
CA PHE A 29 11.70 -13.32 -9.99
C PHE A 29 11.32 -14.55 -10.82
N PHE A 30 11.13 -14.40 -12.14
CA PHE A 30 10.68 -15.47 -13.00
C PHE A 30 11.79 -16.38 -13.53
N ALA A 31 13.07 -15.96 -13.51
CA ALA A 31 14.18 -16.74 -14.01
C ALA A 31 14.27 -18.19 -13.45
N PRO A 32 14.16 -18.43 -12.13
CA PRO A 32 14.19 -19.79 -11.59
C PRO A 32 12.99 -20.66 -12.03
N HIS A 33 11.83 -20.04 -12.22
CA HIS A 33 10.62 -20.75 -12.67
C HIS A 33 10.70 -21.15 -14.15
N ASP A 34 11.35 -20.34 -14.99
CA ASP A 34 11.60 -20.65 -16.38
C ASP A 34 12.55 -21.85 -16.53
N GLU A 35 13.62 -21.91 -15.75
CA GLU A 35 14.60 -23.00 -15.74
C GLU A 35 13.95 -24.32 -15.29
N ALA A 36 13.20 -24.32 -14.21
CA ALA A 36 12.50 -25.47 -13.67
C ALA A 36 11.49 -26.06 -14.67
N SER A 37 10.71 -25.21 -15.35
CA SER A 37 9.75 -25.63 -16.37
C SER A 37 10.42 -26.19 -17.63
N SER A 38 11.55 -25.65 -18.05
CA SER A 38 12.33 -26.15 -19.18
C SER A 38 12.87 -27.55 -18.93
N ALA A 39 13.33 -27.83 -17.72
CA ALA A 39 13.83 -29.14 -17.31
C ALA A 39 12.71 -30.22 -17.30
N ALA A 40 11.50 -29.84 -16.85
CA ALA A 40 10.37 -30.77 -16.72
C ALA A 40 9.74 -31.19 -18.05
N LYS A 41 9.82 -30.38 -19.11
CA LYS A 41 9.15 -30.64 -20.40
C LYS A 41 10.04 -31.16 -21.52
N GLY A 42 11.35 -31.36 -21.28
CA GLY A 42 12.28 -31.97 -22.23
C GLY A 42 12.40 -31.28 -23.59
N LYS A 43 11.94 -30.07 -23.75
CA LYS A 43 12.09 -29.22 -24.93
C LYS A 43 13.02 -28.06 -24.62
N PRO A 44 13.93 -27.66 -25.52
CA PRO A 44 14.64 -26.44 -25.41
C PRO A 44 13.64 -25.29 -25.60
N VAL A 45 13.01 -24.88 -24.51
CA VAL A 45 12.06 -23.77 -24.53
C VAL A 45 12.87 -22.50 -24.36
N SER A 46 12.94 -21.72 -25.42
CA SER A 46 13.22 -20.28 -25.29
C SER A 46 12.01 -19.64 -24.60
N THR A 47 11.84 -19.92 -23.32
CA THR A 47 10.84 -19.30 -22.45
C THR A 47 11.37 -17.96 -22.00
N LYS A 48 11.42 -17.03 -22.92
CA LYS A 48 11.58 -15.64 -22.58
C LYS A 48 10.20 -15.10 -22.21
N ILE A 49 10.03 -14.74 -20.96
CA ILE A 49 8.88 -13.95 -20.50
C ILE A 49 8.80 -12.75 -21.42
N LYS A 50 7.71 -12.67 -22.20
CA LYS A 50 7.47 -11.54 -23.09
C LYS A 50 6.86 -10.42 -22.26
N CYS A 51 7.70 -9.56 -21.65
CA CYS A 51 7.22 -8.26 -21.17
C CYS A 51 6.72 -7.45 -22.37
N VAL A 52 5.42 -7.24 -22.48
CA VAL A 52 4.80 -6.46 -23.54
C VAL A 52 4.57 -5.03 -23.05
N GLN A 53 5.19 -4.06 -23.67
CA GLN A 53 4.90 -2.64 -23.44
C GLN A 53 3.70 -2.17 -24.26
N ILE A 54 2.76 -1.46 -23.61
CA ILE A 54 1.56 -0.91 -24.26
C ILE A 54 1.88 0.20 -25.28
N VAL A 55 3.04 0.83 -25.20
CA VAL A 55 3.43 1.96 -26.08
C VAL A 55 3.38 1.63 -27.58
N ASP A 56 3.61 0.36 -27.95
CA ASP A 56 3.60 -0.04 -29.37
C ASP A 56 2.22 -0.46 -29.91
N TYR A 57 1.23 -0.67 -29.04
CA TYR A 57 -0.15 -0.85 -29.52
C TYR A 57 -0.66 0.41 -30.22
N ILE A 58 -0.31 1.59 -29.68
CA ILE A 58 -0.64 2.89 -30.33
C ILE A 58 0.20 3.10 -31.61
N ALA A 59 1.45 2.63 -31.64
CA ALA A 59 2.31 2.72 -32.81
C ALA A 59 1.90 1.74 -33.92
N SER A 60 1.45 0.51 -33.59
CA SER A 60 0.98 -0.49 -34.56
C SER A 60 -0.34 -0.09 -35.24
N GLN A 61 -1.21 0.64 -34.54
CA GLN A 61 -2.43 1.23 -35.11
C GLN A 61 -2.12 2.35 -36.15
N ARG A 62 -0.91 2.88 -36.13
CA ARG A 62 -0.44 3.91 -37.11
C ARG A 62 0.36 3.32 -38.29
N GLY A 63 0.27 2.02 -38.55
CA GLY A 63 0.79 1.42 -39.78
C GLY A 63 2.31 1.20 -39.82
N LEU A 64 3.02 1.11 -38.68
CA LEU A 64 4.43 0.69 -38.66
C LEU A 64 4.54 -0.81 -38.43
N LEU A 65 4.59 -1.57 -39.51
CA LEU A 65 4.92 -3.02 -39.47
C LEU A 65 6.41 -3.16 -39.16
N MET A 66 6.75 -3.69 -37.96
CA MET A 66 8.11 -4.14 -37.67
C MET A 66 8.12 -5.65 -37.50
N THR A 67 8.93 -6.27 -38.35
CA THR A 67 9.14 -7.69 -38.53
C THR A 67 9.58 -8.43 -37.25
N ALA A 68 9.12 -9.66 -37.14
CA ALA A 68 9.45 -10.63 -36.09
C ALA A 68 10.97 -10.82 -35.91
N GLY A 69 11.46 -10.69 -34.69
CA GLY A 69 12.83 -11.14 -34.36
C GLY A 69 13.55 -10.44 -33.21
N ALA A 70 13.05 -9.35 -32.64
CA ALA A 70 13.71 -8.67 -31.54
C ALA A 70 12.87 -8.73 -30.27
N PHE A 71 13.49 -9.19 -29.18
CA PHE A 71 12.93 -9.10 -27.83
C PHE A 71 12.77 -7.64 -27.44
N PHE A 72 11.54 -7.22 -27.21
CA PHE A 72 11.26 -5.90 -26.65
C PHE A 72 10.80 -6.07 -25.21
N ASP A 73 11.68 -5.73 -24.28
CA ASP A 73 11.29 -5.32 -22.94
C ASP A 73 10.47 -4.03 -23.08
N ARG A 74 9.16 -4.13 -22.96
CA ARG A 74 8.30 -2.97 -23.10
C ARG A 74 7.87 -2.47 -21.73
N TYR A 75 8.46 -1.35 -21.35
CA TYR A 75 8.13 -0.59 -20.16
C TYR A 75 6.79 0.13 -20.34
N VAL A 76 5.88 -0.05 -19.38
CA VAL A 76 4.64 0.72 -19.26
C VAL A 76 4.73 1.59 -18.02
N SER A 77 4.58 2.89 -18.21
CA SER A 77 4.50 3.85 -17.12
C SER A 77 3.04 4.09 -16.74
N GLY A 78 2.60 3.50 -15.62
CA GLY A 78 1.26 3.65 -15.07
C GLY A 78 0.18 2.77 -15.72
N SER A 79 -0.91 2.54 -14.99
CA SER A 79 -2.10 1.78 -15.43
C SER A 79 -1.83 0.38 -15.99
N VAL A 80 -0.83 -0.32 -15.45
CA VAL A 80 -0.42 -1.66 -15.89
C VAL A 80 -1.57 -2.66 -15.72
N GLU A 81 -2.42 -2.47 -14.72
CA GLU A 81 -3.60 -3.27 -14.43
C GLU A 81 -4.61 -3.30 -15.58
N ALA A 82 -4.67 -2.24 -16.38
CA ALA A 82 -5.54 -2.18 -17.54
C ALA A 82 -5.15 -3.17 -18.65
N ALA A 83 -3.89 -3.58 -18.70
CA ALA A 83 -3.39 -4.50 -19.73
C ALA A 83 -4.10 -5.86 -19.72
N CYS A 84 -4.42 -6.39 -18.54
CA CYS A 84 -5.20 -7.65 -18.43
C CYS A 84 -6.64 -7.45 -18.92
N GLY A 85 -7.30 -6.37 -18.50
CA GLY A 85 -8.66 -6.07 -18.93
C GLY A 85 -8.81 -5.85 -20.44
N LEU A 86 -7.76 -5.37 -21.09
CA LEU A 86 -7.68 -5.19 -22.55
C LEU A 86 -7.23 -6.47 -23.30
N GLY A 87 -6.96 -7.57 -22.60
CA GLY A 87 -6.48 -8.81 -23.21
C GLY A 87 -5.05 -8.72 -23.76
N LEU A 88 -4.27 -7.72 -23.34
CA LEU A 88 -2.89 -7.51 -23.79
C LEU A 88 -1.89 -8.32 -22.96
N ALA A 89 -2.24 -8.65 -21.72
CA ALA A 89 -1.44 -9.41 -20.78
C ALA A 89 -2.26 -10.44 -20.03
N ASP A 90 -1.61 -11.52 -19.65
CA ASP A 90 -2.18 -12.61 -18.86
C ASP A 90 -1.96 -12.36 -17.36
N ALA A 91 -0.89 -11.65 -17.01
CA ALA A 91 -0.61 -11.18 -15.65
C ALA A 91 0.16 -9.83 -15.65
N VAL A 92 0.19 -9.19 -14.49
CA VAL A 92 0.95 -7.95 -14.26
C VAL A 92 1.85 -8.09 -13.03
N VAL A 93 3.00 -7.40 -13.04
CA VAL A 93 3.82 -7.17 -11.85
C VAL A 93 3.79 -5.68 -11.56
N ASP A 94 3.21 -5.32 -10.42
CA ASP A 94 3.02 -3.92 -10.03
C ASP A 94 3.08 -3.76 -8.51
N LEU A 95 3.15 -2.50 -8.05
CA LEU A 95 3.08 -2.15 -6.64
C LEU A 95 1.64 -2.28 -6.14
N VAL A 96 1.47 -2.97 -5.02
CA VAL A 96 0.17 -3.12 -4.37
C VAL A 96 0.25 -2.54 -2.96
N GLU A 97 -0.37 -1.38 -2.75
CA GLU A 97 -0.47 -0.76 -1.42
C GLU A 97 -1.78 -1.19 -0.74
N THR A 98 -2.92 -0.67 -1.20
CA THR A 98 -4.25 -1.02 -0.67
C THR A 98 -4.98 -2.07 -1.50
N GLY A 99 -4.50 -2.33 -2.70
CA GLY A 99 -5.12 -3.22 -3.69
C GLY A 99 -6.44 -2.71 -4.27
N THR A 100 -6.80 -1.44 -4.07
CA THR A 100 -8.09 -0.90 -4.53
C THR A 100 -8.16 -0.87 -6.06
N THR A 101 -7.15 -0.34 -6.73
CA THR A 101 -7.06 -0.27 -8.19
C THR A 101 -7.04 -1.65 -8.81
N MET A 102 -6.25 -2.56 -8.23
CA MET A 102 -6.16 -3.96 -8.63
C MET A 102 -7.53 -4.65 -8.58
N ARG A 103 -8.24 -4.53 -7.44
CA ARG A 103 -9.60 -5.12 -7.30
C ARG A 103 -10.60 -4.51 -8.26
N ALA A 104 -10.55 -3.20 -8.49
CA ALA A 104 -11.42 -2.52 -9.46
C ALA A 104 -11.19 -3.01 -10.89
N ALA A 105 -9.96 -3.42 -11.23
CA ALA A 105 -9.62 -4.04 -12.51
C ALA A 105 -9.94 -5.55 -12.59
N GLY A 106 -10.57 -6.13 -11.57
CA GLY A 106 -10.90 -7.56 -11.53
C GLY A 106 -9.67 -8.46 -11.36
N LEU A 107 -8.60 -7.95 -10.74
CA LEU A 107 -7.36 -8.68 -10.51
C LEU A 107 -7.22 -9.13 -9.05
N CYS A 108 -6.45 -10.19 -8.82
CA CYS A 108 -6.06 -10.66 -7.49
C CYS A 108 -4.55 -10.86 -7.41
N VAL A 109 -4.00 -10.76 -6.18
CA VAL A 109 -2.59 -11.07 -5.92
C VAL A 109 -2.38 -12.58 -6.06
N LYS A 110 -1.40 -12.98 -6.86
CA LYS A 110 -0.98 -14.37 -7.05
C LYS A 110 0.23 -14.70 -6.17
N SER A 111 1.23 -13.84 -6.19
CA SER A 111 2.46 -14.01 -5.43
C SER A 111 3.03 -12.65 -5.06
N VAL A 112 3.73 -12.59 -3.94
CA VAL A 112 4.50 -11.41 -3.54
C VAL A 112 5.92 -11.59 -4.07
N VAL A 113 6.35 -10.67 -4.94
CA VAL A 113 7.70 -10.69 -5.52
C VAL A 113 8.72 -10.17 -4.52
N MET A 114 8.42 -9.04 -3.88
CA MET A 114 9.22 -8.46 -2.81
C MET A 114 8.39 -7.44 -2.02
N GLU A 115 8.74 -7.25 -0.76
CA GLU A 115 8.21 -6.16 0.04
C GLU A 115 9.07 -4.92 -0.11
N THR A 116 8.44 -3.75 -0.25
CA THR A 116 9.10 -2.48 -0.47
C THR A 116 8.52 -1.39 0.41
N GLU A 117 9.31 -0.36 0.67
CA GLU A 117 8.85 0.84 1.35
C GLU A 117 9.29 2.10 0.58
N ALA A 118 8.49 3.16 0.67
CA ALA A 118 8.88 4.46 0.15
C ALA A 118 9.80 5.17 1.16
N VAL A 119 10.94 5.64 0.70
CA VAL A 119 11.91 6.37 1.52
C VAL A 119 12.12 7.77 0.98
N LEU A 120 12.32 8.72 1.89
CA LEU A 120 12.76 10.07 1.55
C LEU A 120 14.28 10.11 1.56
N ILE A 121 14.88 10.52 0.46
CA ILE A 121 16.33 10.65 0.33
C ILE A 121 16.73 12.12 0.22
N GLU A 122 17.89 12.46 0.77
CA GLU A 122 18.47 13.78 0.72
C GLU A 122 19.91 13.71 0.21
N ASN A 123 20.33 14.72 -0.56
CA ASN A 123 21.72 14.86 -0.94
C ASN A 123 22.57 15.26 0.30
N PRO A 124 23.58 14.47 0.69
CA PRO A 124 24.42 14.79 1.85
C PRO A 124 25.16 16.12 1.71
N ASN A 125 25.39 16.60 0.48
CA ASN A 125 26.02 17.87 0.17
C ASN A 125 24.96 18.97 -0.16
N ASN A 126 23.80 18.92 0.49
CA ASN A 126 22.72 19.89 0.30
C ASN A 126 23.18 21.30 0.68
N LYS A 127 22.90 22.28 -0.18
CA LYS A 127 23.21 23.70 0.07
C LYS A 127 22.27 24.38 1.06
N PHE A 128 21.13 23.76 1.39
CA PHE A 128 20.06 24.32 2.22
C PHE A 128 19.61 23.33 3.30
N PRO A 129 20.49 22.92 4.23
CA PRO A 129 20.19 21.85 5.20
C PRO A 129 19.02 22.21 6.13
N GLU A 130 18.88 23.46 6.54
CA GLU A 130 17.76 23.90 7.41
C GLU A 130 16.41 23.81 6.69
N LEU A 131 16.37 24.17 5.41
CA LEU A 131 15.17 24.04 4.58
C LEU A 131 14.79 22.56 4.38
N ALA A 132 15.78 21.70 4.11
CA ALA A 132 15.57 20.28 3.97
C ALA A 132 15.00 19.68 5.28
N ALA A 133 15.60 19.98 6.42
CA ALA A 133 15.11 19.56 7.73
C ALA A 133 13.67 20.02 7.99
N THR A 134 13.33 21.24 7.59
CA THR A 134 11.96 21.78 7.71
C THR A 134 10.98 20.98 6.84
N ILE A 135 11.37 20.63 5.61
CA ILE A 135 10.54 19.84 4.68
C ILE A 135 10.34 18.45 5.27
N VAL A 136 11.41 17.79 5.73
CA VAL A 136 11.35 16.46 6.37
C VAL A 136 10.38 16.48 7.55
N GLN A 137 10.50 17.45 8.46
CA GLN A 137 9.61 17.57 9.61
C GLN A 137 8.14 17.75 9.21
N ARG A 138 7.86 18.49 8.13
CA ARG A 138 6.49 18.68 7.63
C ARG A 138 5.93 17.39 7.06
N ILE A 139 6.72 16.65 6.29
CA ILE A 139 6.33 15.35 5.72
C ILE A 139 6.09 14.34 6.84
N CYS A 140 7.02 14.21 7.79
CA CYS A 140 6.86 13.32 8.94
C CYS A 140 5.61 13.67 9.76
N GLY A 141 5.37 14.97 10.00
CA GLY A 141 4.17 15.41 10.73
C GLY A 141 2.86 15.06 10.04
N TYR A 142 2.85 15.08 8.71
CA TYR A 142 1.69 14.60 7.94
C TYR A 142 1.55 13.07 8.04
N ILE A 143 2.63 12.31 7.82
CA ILE A 143 2.62 10.84 7.91
C ILE A 143 2.15 10.40 9.31
N ASP A 144 2.67 11.03 10.37
CA ASP A 144 2.26 10.70 11.74
C ASP A 144 0.78 11.03 11.97
N SER A 145 0.26 12.13 11.41
CA SER A 145 -1.15 12.46 11.53
C SER A 145 -2.08 11.42 10.89
N THR A 146 -1.61 10.67 9.88
CA THR A 146 -2.40 9.61 9.26
C THR A 146 -2.51 8.35 10.12
N LYS A 147 -1.56 8.15 11.05
CA LYS A 147 -1.49 6.98 11.93
C LYS A 147 -2.35 7.13 13.19
N TYR A 148 -2.63 8.38 13.60
CA TYR A 148 -3.28 8.69 14.87
C TYR A 148 -4.59 9.43 14.67
N GLN A 149 -5.46 9.33 15.67
CA GLN A 149 -6.68 10.14 15.83
C GLN A 149 -6.76 10.67 17.25
N LEU A 150 -7.47 11.77 17.45
CA LEU A 150 -7.78 12.31 18.75
C LEU A 150 -9.15 11.81 19.18
N ILE A 151 -9.23 11.18 20.35
CA ILE A 151 -10.49 10.79 20.98
C ILE A 151 -10.76 11.73 22.13
N ASN A 152 -11.96 12.30 22.17
CA ASN A 152 -12.51 13.03 23.29
C ASN A 152 -13.70 12.28 23.85
N TYR A 153 -13.82 12.19 25.17
CA TYR A 153 -14.97 11.58 25.81
C TYR A 153 -15.19 12.15 27.21
N ASN A 154 -16.41 12.02 27.70
CA ASN A 154 -16.78 12.39 29.05
C ASN A 154 -16.87 11.12 29.92
N VAL A 155 -16.41 11.22 31.15
CA VAL A 155 -16.41 10.08 32.08
C VAL A 155 -16.61 10.57 33.51
N SER A 156 -17.33 9.79 34.31
CA SER A 156 -17.41 10.05 35.75
C SER A 156 -16.05 9.85 36.42
N ARG A 157 -15.81 10.59 37.48
CA ARG A 157 -14.55 10.48 38.28
C ARG A 157 -14.34 9.05 38.79
N HIS A 158 -15.40 8.30 39.04
CA HIS A 158 -15.33 6.91 39.48
C HIS A 158 -14.70 5.98 38.41
N ASN A 159 -15.06 6.17 37.14
CA ASN A 159 -14.63 5.34 36.05
C ASN A 159 -13.36 5.86 35.35
N LEU A 160 -12.83 7.02 35.77
CA LEU A 160 -11.71 7.70 35.14
C LEU A 160 -10.49 6.80 34.96
N ALA A 161 -10.08 6.10 36.03
CA ALA A 161 -8.89 5.27 36.02
C ALA A 161 -8.98 4.14 34.98
N GLN A 162 -10.15 3.53 34.85
CA GLN A 162 -10.40 2.48 33.87
C GLN A 162 -10.37 3.02 32.43
N CYS A 163 -10.99 4.16 32.17
CA CYS A 163 -11.01 4.77 30.85
C CYS A 163 -9.63 5.30 30.42
N VAL A 164 -8.87 5.88 31.34
CA VAL A 164 -7.49 6.33 31.06
C VAL A 164 -6.55 5.15 30.76
N ALA A 165 -6.75 4.00 31.39
CA ALA A 165 -5.98 2.79 31.07
C ALA A 165 -6.24 2.30 29.64
N ILE A 166 -7.44 2.51 29.08
CA ILE A 166 -7.79 2.20 27.68
C ILE A 166 -7.14 3.21 26.72
N THR A 167 -7.08 4.49 27.12
CA THR A 167 -6.55 5.58 26.29
C THR A 167 -5.40 6.31 26.99
N PRO A 168 -4.24 5.68 27.16
CA PRO A 168 -3.12 6.28 27.88
C PRO A 168 -2.51 7.50 27.14
N GLY A 169 -2.91 7.70 25.86
CA GLY A 169 -2.32 8.72 25.03
C GLY A 169 -0.85 8.43 24.67
N LYS A 170 -0.17 9.36 24.03
CA LYS A 170 1.26 9.19 23.68
C LYS A 170 2.20 9.47 24.87
N LYS A 171 1.87 10.43 25.73
CA LYS A 171 2.55 10.69 27.01
C LYS A 171 1.57 10.44 28.16
N SER A 172 0.46 11.18 28.11
CA SER A 172 -0.67 11.08 29.03
C SER A 172 -1.89 11.72 28.40
N PRO A 173 -3.12 11.33 28.77
CA PRO A 173 -4.31 12.02 28.31
C PRO A 173 -4.43 13.39 28.98
N THR A 174 -5.09 14.33 28.32
CA THR A 174 -5.52 15.59 28.93
C THR A 174 -6.84 15.33 29.66
N ILE A 175 -6.93 15.76 30.91
CA ILE A 175 -8.12 15.57 31.75
C ILE A 175 -8.56 16.94 32.24
N LEU A 176 -9.82 17.30 31.97
CA LEU A 176 -10.42 18.59 32.33
C LEU A 176 -11.73 18.34 33.10
N PRO A 177 -12.00 19.13 34.19
CA PRO A 177 -13.29 19.06 34.85
C PRO A 177 -14.38 19.64 33.97
N LEU A 178 -15.55 19.01 33.98
CA LEU A 178 -16.76 19.57 33.40
C LEU A 178 -17.47 20.46 34.42
N GLU A 179 -18.41 21.27 33.95
CA GLU A 179 -19.29 22.05 34.83
C GLU A 179 -20.16 21.11 35.71
N GLU A 180 -20.57 19.98 35.16
CA GLU A 180 -21.26 18.93 35.92
C GLU A 180 -20.31 18.29 36.94
N LYS A 181 -20.75 18.32 38.20
CA LYS A 181 -19.97 17.82 39.33
C LYS A 181 -19.65 16.33 39.13
N ASP A 182 -18.40 15.97 39.43
CA ASP A 182 -17.86 14.60 39.33
C ASP A 182 -17.74 14.05 37.88
N TRP A 183 -17.93 14.87 36.87
CA TRP A 183 -17.67 14.52 35.48
C TRP A 183 -16.41 15.19 34.95
N LEU A 184 -15.71 14.47 34.08
CA LEU A 184 -14.43 14.86 33.49
C LEU A 184 -14.46 14.66 31.98
N ALA A 185 -13.90 15.59 31.23
CA ALA A 185 -13.59 15.40 29.84
C ALA A 185 -12.16 14.88 29.69
N VAL A 186 -11.98 13.87 28.89
CA VAL A 186 -10.66 13.27 28.58
C VAL A 186 -10.38 13.39 27.10
N SER A 187 -9.17 13.83 26.77
CA SER A 187 -8.68 13.92 25.40
C SER A 187 -7.38 13.11 25.29
N ALA A 188 -7.36 12.15 24.37
CA ALA A 188 -6.21 11.28 24.19
C ALA A 188 -5.94 11.00 22.70
N MET A 189 -4.68 10.94 22.33
CA MET A 189 -4.24 10.53 21.01
C MET A 189 -4.07 9.01 20.99
N VAL A 190 -4.70 8.34 20.00
CA VAL A 190 -4.73 6.88 19.85
C VAL A 190 -4.37 6.47 18.44
N LEU A 191 -3.93 5.22 18.25
CA LEU A 191 -3.68 4.68 16.92
C LEU A 191 -5.00 4.49 16.16
N LYS A 192 -5.07 5.01 14.95
CA LYS A 192 -6.27 4.94 14.10
C LYS A 192 -6.81 3.52 13.92
N LYS A 193 -5.92 2.53 13.78
CA LYS A 193 -6.29 1.12 13.62
C LYS A 193 -6.98 0.52 14.86
N GLU A 194 -6.76 1.09 16.04
CA GLU A 194 -7.28 0.60 17.32
C GLU A 194 -8.59 1.29 17.73
N VAL A 195 -8.95 2.39 17.05
CA VAL A 195 -10.13 3.20 17.40
C VAL A 195 -11.41 2.38 17.54
N PRO A 196 -11.80 1.48 16.61
CA PRO A 196 -13.04 0.72 16.77
C PRO A 196 -13.08 -0.07 18.09
N THR A 197 -12.00 -0.75 18.44
CA THR A 197 -11.87 -1.52 19.67
C THR A 197 -11.89 -0.61 20.91
N ILE A 198 -11.20 0.52 20.85
CA ILE A 198 -11.16 1.52 21.93
C ILE A 198 -12.55 2.08 22.21
N LEU A 199 -13.34 2.40 21.17
CA LEU A 199 -14.71 2.92 21.31
C LEU A 199 -15.59 1.94 22.05
N ASP A 200 -15.54 0.65 21.69
CA ASP A 200 -16.30 -0.41 22.35
C ASP A 200 -15.91 -0.56 23.82
N GLN A 201 -14.61 -0.50 24.11
CA GLN A 201 -14.08 -0.61 25.48
C GLN A 201 -14.46 0.59 26.34
N LEU A 202 -14.35 1.81 25.80
CA LEU A 202 -14.74 3.05 26.49
C LEU A 202 -16.22 3.06 26.83
N THR A 203 -17.07 2.64 25.87
CA THR A 203 -18.51 2.52 26.10
C THR A 203 -18.83 1.55 27.23
N LYS A 204 -18.19 0.38 27.27
CA LYS A 204 -18.33 -0.60 28.35
C LYS A 204 -17.80 -0.10 29.71
N ALA A 205 -16.77 0.76 29.67
CA ALA A 205 -16.22 1.39 30.88
C ALA A 205 -17.06 2.58 31.40
N GLY A 206 -18.16 2.92 30.74
CA GLY A 206 -19.06 3.98 31.15
C GLY A 206 -18.67 5.37 30.68
N ALA A 207 -17.84 5.47 29.64
CA ALA A 207 -17.61 6.74 28.95
C ALA A 207 -18.83 7.13 28.10
N SER A 208 -19.03 8.43 27.98
CA SER A 208 -20.14 9.02 27.19
C SER A 208 -19.63 10.14 26.29
N ALA A 209 -20.45 10.61 25.37
CA ALA A 209 -20.13 11.69 24.43
C ALA A 209 -18.76 11.46 23.74
N ILE A 210 -18.52 10.24 23.25
CA ILE A 210 -17.24 9.86 22.66
C ILE A 210 -17.18 10.44 21.23
N LEU A 211 -16.17 11.27 20.97
CA LEU A 211 -15.92 11.93 19.70
C LEU A 211 -14.56 11.56 19.16
N VAL A 212 -14.47 11.35 17.85
CA VAL A 212 -13.21 10.99 17.16
C VAL A 212 -12.88 12.04 16.11
N PHE A 213 -11.65 12.56 16.16
CA PHE A 213 -11.19 13.58 15.24
C PHE A 213 -9.98 13.10 14.45
N ASN A 214 -9.98 13.37 13.15
CA ASN A 214 -8.80 13.19 12.32
C ASN A 214 -7.80 14.34 12.58
N LEU A 215 -6.52 14.00 12.58
CA LEU A 215 -5.45 14.98 12.69
C LEU A 215 -5.01 15.41 11.29
N SER A 216 -4.89 16.70 11.05
CA SER A 216 -4.35 17.23 9.78
C SER A 216 -2.83 17.26 9.77
N ASN A 217 -2.20 17.39 10.92
CA ASN A 217 -0.74 17.34 11.12
C ASN A 217 -0.44 17.04 12.58
N CYS A 218 0.68 16.41 12.84
CA CYS A 218 1.07 16.01 14.19
C CYS A 218 2.60 15.97 14.25
N ARG A 219 3.19 16.74 15.18
CA ARG A 219 4.62 16.69 15.45
C ARG A 219 4.84 16.03 16.80
N VAL A 220 5.46 14.89 16.82
CA VAL A 220 5.62 14.02 17.98
C VAL A 220 7.09 13.74 18.26
#